data_a5fc61fc9bb6fd81a0d65e98b19086e9
#
_entry.id   a5fc61fc9bb6fd81a0d65e98b19086e9
#
_cell.length_a   1.000
_cell.length_b   1.000
_cell.length_c   1.000
_cell.angle_alpha   90.00
_cell.angle_beta   90.00
_cell.angle_gamma   90.00
#
_symmetry.space_group_name_H-M   'P 1'
#
loop_
_entity.id
_entity.type
_entity.pdbx_description
1 polymer ?
#
loop_
_entity_poly.entity_id
_entity_poly.type
_entity_poly.pdbx_seq_one_letter_code
_entity_poly.pdbx_strand_id
1 'polypeptide(L)'
;CGGTHVQNTAQIGGFKIVSESSVAAGIRRIEAVTGRNLLIRANLQEAMLHDVANTLKANNVAALPARAEAVMAENKAMSRELEEMKAKIAASKVDSLFDNAEEADGVKIASAYFTGTTGDTLRGMCDSIRDKAVNPVVAVLVGKAEDKITMAVTVNKLAQEKGLKAGVLVKELSAIAGGKGGGKPDFAMAGLKDE
;
A
#
# COMPACT_ATOMS: atom_id res chain seq x y z
N CYS A 1 -27.19 -53.01 3.84
CA CYS A 1 -26.25 -52.16 4.54
C CYS A 1 -25.34 -53.00 5.44
N GLY A 2 -24.01 -52.98 5.27
CA GLY A 2 -23.07 -53.83 6.01
C GLY A 2 -22.45 -53.16 7.24
N GLY A 3 -23.00 -52.04 7.71
CA GLY A 3 -22.48 -51.27 8.83
C GLY A 3 -23.15 -51.61 10.17
N THR A 4 -22.53 -51.17 11.27
CA THR A 4 -23.13 -51.20 12.61
C THR A 4 -24.09 -50.03 12.76
N HIS A 5 -25.28 -50.30 13.29
CA HIS A 5 -26.34 -49.33 13.49
C HIS A 5 -26.63 -49.14 14.97
N VAL A 6 -26.91 -47.91 15.36
CA VAL A 6 -27.45 -47.58 16.68
C VAL A 6 -28.96 -47.76 16.66
N GLN A 7 -29.54 -48.22 17.79
CA GLN A 7 -30.99 -48.41 17.89
C GLN A 7 -31.75 -47.10 18.07
N ASN A 8 -31.08 -46.09 18.60
CA ASN A 8 -31.66 -44.77 18.87
C ASN A 8 -30.62 -43.69 18.60
N THR A 9 -31.02 -42.63 17.90
CA THR A 9 -30.14 -41.48 17.58
C THR A 9 -29.56 -40.78 18.82
N ALA A 10 -30.21 -40.85 19.98
CA ALA A 10 -29.69 -40.37 21.24
C ALA A 10 -28.35 -41.03 21.64
N GLN A 11 -28.06 -42.25 21.18
CA GLN A 11 -26.79 -42.93 21.41
C GLN A 11 -25.61 -42.32 20.66
N ILE A 12 -25.88 -41.56 19.60
CA ILE A 12 -24.86 -40.84 18.82
C ILE A 12 -24.34 -39.67 19.65
N GLY A 13 -25.17 -39.12 20.55
CA GLY A 13 -24.88 -37.89 21.26
C GLY A 13 -24.93 -36.66 20.37
N GLY A 14 -24.03 -35.69 20.60
CA GLY A 14 -23.95 -34.50 19.73
C GLY A 14 -23.46 -34.86 18.34
N PHE A 15 -23.98 -34.16 17.33
CA PHE A 15 -23.65 -34.34 15.91
C PHE A 15 -23.39 -32.96 15.28
N LYS A 16 -22.33 -32.85 14.47
CA LYS A 16 -22.03 -31.63 13.71
C LYS A 16 -21.42 -31.99 12.37
N ILE A 17 -21.95 -31.41 11.30
CA ILE A 17 -21.33 -31.45 9.98
C ILE A 17 -20.11 -30.49 10.02
N VAL A 18 -18.97 -31.01 9.59
CA VAL A 18 -17.69 -30.31 9.59
C VAL A 18 -17.40 -29.72 8.21
N SER A 19 -17.64 -30.51 7.18
CA SER A 19 -17.43 -30.09 5.80
C SER A 19 -18.41 -30.76 4.85
N GLU A 20 -18.68 -30.12 3.74
CA GLU A 20 -19.40 -30.63 2.60
C GLU A 20 -18.64 -30.24 1.33
N SER A 21 -18.31 -31.18 0.50
CA SER A 21 -17.55 -30.97 -0.73
C SER A 21 -18.10 -31.80 -1.89
N SER A 22 -17.94 -31.33 -3.11
CA SER A 22 -18.23 -32.11 -4.32
C SER A 22 -17.00 -32.96 -4.64
N VAL A 23 -17.23 -34.25 -4.87
CA VAL A 23 -16.19 -35.24 -5.24
C VAL A 23 -16.21 -35.52 -6.73
N ALA A 24 -17.42 -35.59 -7.32
CA ALA A 24 -17.65 -35.79 -8.74
C ALA A 24 -19.03 -35.23 -9.12
N ALA A 25 -19.36 -35.23 -10.41
CA ALA A 25 -20.69 -34.80 -10.88
C ALA A 25 -21.80 -35.61 -10.18
N GLY A 26 -22.63 -34.89 -9.41
CA GLY A 26 -23.75 -35.50 -8.66
C GLY A 26 -23.37 -36.26 -7.38
N ILE A 27 -22.06 -36.27 -6.97
CA ILE A 27 -21.61 -36.95 -5.74
C ILE A 27 -21.07 -35.90 -4.76
N ARG A 28 -21.67 -35.85 -3.57
CA ARG A 28 -21.24 -34.96 -2.47
C ARG A 28 -20.68 -35.80 -1.32
N ARG A 29 -19.57 -35.32 -0.75
CA ARG A 29 -18.99 -35.86 0.47
C ARG A 29 -19.38 -34.96 1.64
N ILE A 30 -19.90 -35.58 2.69
CA ILE A 30 -20.19 -34.92 3.96
C ILE A 30 -19.28 -35.56 5.00
N GLU A 31 -18.55 -34.69 5.73
CA GLU A 31 -17.79 -35.08 6.90
C GLU A 31 -18.49 -34.56 8.15
N ALA A 32 -18.66 -35.43 9.13
CA ALA A 32 -19.33 -35.10 10.38
C ALA A 32 -18.58 -35.66 11.58
N VAL A 33 -18.72 -35.03 12.72
CA VAL A 33 -18.20 -35.50 14.01
C VAL A 33 -19.34 -35.73 14.98
N THR A 34 -19.19 -36.76 15.83
CA THR A 34 -20.20 -37.16 16.82
C THR A 34 -19.55 -37.42 18.17
N GLY A 35 -20.36 -37.51 19.23
CA GLY A 35 -19.96 -37.95 20.55
C GLY A 35 -18.76 -37.19 21.11
N ARG A 36 -17.77 -37.92 21.62
CA ARG A 36 -16.57 -37.38 22.23
C ARG A 36 -15.76 -36.46 21.29
N ASN A 37 -15.68 -36.79 20.02
CA ASN A 37 -14.94 -36.01 19.03
C ASN A 37 -15.54 -34.62 18.83
N LEU A 38 -16.87 -34.48 18.97
CA LEU A 38 -17.50 -33.16 18.96
C LEU A 38 -17.05 -32.29 20.12
N LEU A 39 -16.96 -32.85 21.35
CA LEU A 39 -16.47 -32.11 22.53
C LEU A 39 -15.00 -31.71 22.38
N ILE A 40 -14.14 -32.63 21.93
CA ILE A 40 -12.73 -32.35 21.66
C ILE A 40 -12.59 -31.17 20.67
N ARG A 41 -13.38 -31.23 19.58
CA ARG A 41 -13.37 -30.17 18.57
C ARG A 41 -13.88 -28.84 19.12
N ALA A 42 -14.93 -28.85 19.93
CA ALA A 42 -15.47 -27.65 20.57
C ALA A 42 -14.41 -26.99 21.46
N ASN A 43 -13.73 -27.77 22.30
CA ASN A 43 -12.68 -27.27 23.19
C ASN A 43 -11.48 -26.70 22.40
N LEU A 44 -11.08 -27.35 21.30
CA LEU A 44 -10.02 -26.82 20.43
C LEU A 44 -10.42 -25.50 19.77
N GLN A 45 -11.67 -25.37 19.33
CA GLN A 45 -12.17 -24.12 18.76
C GLN A 45 -12.24 -23.00 19.81
N GLU A 46 -12.67 -23.33 21.02
CA GLU A 46 -12.68 -22.37 22.14
C GLU A 46 -11.28 -21.92 22.51
N ALA A 47 -10.32 -22.83 22.61
CA ALA A 47 -8.92 -22.51 22.87
C ALA A 47 -8.35 -21.57 21.79
N MET A 48 -8.62 -21.87 20.51
CA MET A 48 -8.19 -21.03 19.40
C MET A 48 -8.80 -19.61 19.48
N LEU A 49 -10.07 -19.49 19.86
CA LEU A 49 -10.70 -18.19 20.05
C LEU A 49 -10.08 -17.40 21.22
N HIS A 50 -9.72 -18.08 22.30
CA HIS A 50 -8.99 -17.47 23.42
C HIS A 50 -7.60 -16.98 22.99
N ASP A 51 -6.87 -17.76 22.20
CA ASP A 51 -5.55 -17.34 21.69
C ASP A 51 -5.66 -16.11 20.79
N VAL A 52 -6.67 -16.04 19.92
CA VAL A 52 -6.96 -14.87 19.11
C VAL A 52 -7.35 -13.67 19.98
N ALA A 53 -8.18 -13.88 21.03
CA ALA A 53 -8.55 -12.82 21.95
C ALA A 53 -7.32 -12.26 22.68
N ASN A 54 -6.43 -13.12 23.14
CA ASN A 54 -5.17 -12.71 23.78
C ASN A 54 -4.28 -11.92 22.81
N THR A 55 -4.12 -12.40 21.57
CA THR A 55 -3.31 -11.73 20.55
C THR A 55 -3.84 -10.33 20.21
N LEU A 56 -5.14 -10.18 20.08
CA LEU A 56 -5.79 -8.89 19.80
C LEU A 56 -6.00 -8.04 21.05
N LYS A 57 -5.62 -8.54 22.24
CA LYS A 57 -5.88 -7.90 23.53
C LYS A 57 -7.37 -7.59 23.76
N ALA A 58 -8.24 -8.52 23.36
CA ALA A 58 -9.66 -8.45 23.64
C ALA A 58 -9.92 -8.92 25.08
N ASN A 59 -10.87 -8.29 25.79
CA ASN A 59 -11.19 -8.62 27.17
C ASN A 59 -11.77 -10.04 27.35
N ASN A 60 -12.46 -10.54 26.32
CA ASN A 60 -13.03 -11.88 26.26
C ASN A 60 -13.32 -12.25 24.79
N VAL A 61 -13.70 -13.51 24.55
CA VAL A 61 -14.03 -14.03 23.21
C VAL A 61 -15.20 -13.28 22.56
N ALA A 62 -16.21 -12.87 23.36
CA ALA A 62 -17.37 -12.15 22.82
C ALA A 62 -17.00 -10.74 22.31
N ALA A 63 -15.94 -10.15 22.83
CA ALA A 63 -15.45 -8.84 22.39
C ALA A 63 -14.56 -8.90 21.12
N LEU A 64 -14.22 -10.10 20.62
CA LEU A 64 -13.35 -10.28 19.46
C LEU A 64 -13.78 -9.51 18.21
N PRO A 65 -15.06 -9.56 17.76
CA PRO A 65 -15.47 -8.84 16.57
C PRO A 65 -15.23 -7.33 16.69
N ALA A 66 -15.66 -6.74 17.80
CA ALA A 66 -15.49 -5.31 18.06
C ALA A 66 -14.00 -4.92 18.15
N ARG A 67 -13.18 -5.75 18.79
CA ARG A 67 -11.73 -5.49 18.88
C ARG A 67 -11.03 -5.61 17.53
N ALA A 68 -11.41 -6.58 16.70
CA ALA A 68 -10.90 -6.74 15.35
C ALA A 68 -11.22 -5.51 14.48
N GLU A 69 -12.47 -5.02 14.54
CA GLU A 69 -12.86 -3.78 13.85
C GLU A 69 -12.07 -2.57 14.35
N ALA A 70 -11.87 -2.44 15.65
CA ALA A 70 -11.08 -1.36 16.24
C ALA A 70 -9.62 -1.40 15.75
N VAL A 71 -8.97 -2.58 15.74
CA VAL A 71 -7.60 -2.73 15.24
C VAL A 71 -7.50 -2.38 13.75
N MET A 72 -8.47 -2.77 12.94
CA MET A 72 -8.50 -2.41 11.52
C MET A 72 -8.66 -0.90 11.32
N ALA A 73 -9.50 -0.25 12.14
CA ALA A 73 -9.68 1.19 12.11
C ALA A 73 -8.42 1.94 12.57
N GLU A 74 -7.79 1.51 13.66
CA GLU A 74 -6.52 2.04 14.17
C GLU A 74 -5.41 1.93 13.10
N ASN A 75 -5.29 0.77 12.45
CA ASN A 75 -4.30 0.56 11.38
C ASN A 75 -4.51 1.52 10.20
N LYS A 76 -5.78 1.68 9.77
CA LYS A 76 -6.13 2.62 8.70
C LYS A 76 -5.83 4.07 9.06
N ALA A 77 -6.11 4.46 10.30
CA ALA A 77 -5.82 5.81 10.80
C ALA A 77 -4.32 6.08 10.86
N MET A 78 -3.53 5.12 11.40
CA MET A 78 -2.07 5.23 11.44
C MET A 78 -1.44 5.30 10.04
N SER A 79 -1.93 4.51 9.09
CA SER A 79 -1.46 4.56 7.71
C SER A 79 -1.71 5.93 7.07
N ARG A 80 -2.89 6.52 7.33
CA ARG A 80 -3.23 7.85 6.84
C ARG A 80 -2.36 8.94 7.48
N GLU A 81 -2.17 8.89 8.79
CA GLU A 81 -1.33 9.84 9.52
C GLU A 81 0.12 9.79 9.02
N LEU A 82 0.64 8.57 8.78
CA LEU A 82 1.98 8.36 8.24
C LEU A 82 2.12 9.00 6.84
N GLU A 83 1.15 8.85 5.97
CA GLU A 83 1.15 9.48 4.65
C GLU A 83 1.06 11.02 4.74
N GLU A 84 0.23 11.55 5.66
CA GLU A 84 0.14 12.99 5.92
C GLU A 84 1.47 13.56 6.45
N MET A 85 2.14 12.84 7.37
CA MET A 85 3.46 13.25 7.88
C MET A 85 4.53 13.22 6.78
N LYS A 86 4.55 12.17 5.95
CA LYS A 86 5.45 12.09 4.79
C LYS A 86 5.23 13.26 3.83
N ALA A 87 3.97 13.60 3.55
CA ALA A 87 3.63 14.74 2.68
C ALA A 87 4.09 16.07 3.28
N LYS A 88 3.95 16.29 4.60
CA LYS A 88 4.44 17.50 5.29
C LYS A 88 5.97 17.62 5.23
N ILE A 89 6.69 16.52 5.48
CA ILE A 89 8.15 16.49 5.38
C ILE A 89 8.59 16.78 3.94
N ALA A 90 7.90 16.20 2.96
CA ALA A 90 8.16 16.44 1.55
C ALA A 90 7.94 17.92 1.17
N ALA A 91 6.84 18.53 1.62
CA ALA A 91 6.54 19.95 1.38
C ALA A 91 7.58 20.89 2.01
N SER A 92 8.02 20.62 3.24
CA SER A 92 9.08 21.39 3.92
C SER A 92 10.42 21.32 3.17
N LYS A 93 10.75 20.15 2.61
CA LYS A 93 11.97 20.01 1.78
C LYS A 93 11.87 20.76 0.45
N VAL A 94 10.68 20.88 -0.12
CA VAL A 94 10.47 21.64 -1.37
C VAL A 94 10.78 23.13 -1.17
N ASP A 95 10.36 23.72 -0.07
CA ASP A 95 10.61 25.13 0.20
C ASP A 95 12.13 25.42 0.31
N SER A 96 12.91 24.50 0.90
CA SER A 96 14.39 24.63 0.99
C SER A 96 15.13 24.30 -0.32
N LEU A 97 14.50 23.63 -1.28
CA LEU A 97 15.12 23.33 -2.58
C LEU A 97 15.45 24.58 -3.40
N PHE A 98 14.65 25.63 -3.24
CA PHE A 98 14.83 26.86 -3.99
C PHE A 98 15.91 27.78 -3.40
N ASP A 99 16.29 27.57 -2.14
CA ASP A 99 17.36 28.36 -1.49
C ASP A 99 18.74 28.02 -2.09
N ASN A 100 18.89 26.78 -2.62
CA ASN A 100 20.13 26.30 -3.23
C ASN A 100 20.00 25.98 -4.73
N ALA A 101 18.95 26.47 -5.40
CA ALA A 101 18.72 26.20 -6.82
C ALA A 101 19.78 26.94 -7.68
N GLU A 102 20.38 26.20 -8.62
CA GLU A 102 21.26 26.81 -9.64
C GLU A 102 20.42 27.62 -10.62
N GLU A 103 20.98 28.73 -11.12
CA GLU A 103 20.31 29.55 -12.13
C GLU A 103 21.11 29.50 -13.43
N ALA A 104 20.47 29.07 -14.50
CA ALA A 104 21.00 29.06 -15.85
C ALA A 104 20.02 29.74 -16.81
N ASP A 105 20.47 30.70 -17.59
CA ASP A 105 19.67 31.45 -18.56
C ASP A 105 18.36 32.04 -17.99
N GLY A 106 18.41 32.46 -16.70
CA GLY A 106 17.26 33.00 -15.98
C GLY A 106 16.16 31.94 -15.72
N VAL A 107 16.54 30.68 -15.58
CA VAL A 107 15.72 29.56 -15.13
C VAL A 107 16.34 28.96 -13.88
N LYS A 108 15.60 28.85 -12.81
CA LYS A 108 16.04 28.18 -11.59
C LYS A 108 15.89 26.67 -11.76
N ILE A 109 16.99 25.95 -11.53
CA ILE A 109 17.04 24.49 -11.62
C ILE A 109 17.24 23.94 -10.21
N ALA A 110 16.26 23.18 -9.73
CA ALA A 110 16.32 22.52 -8.45
C ALA A 110 16.35 21.00 -8.63
N SER A 111 17.23 20.29 -7.92
CA SER A 111 17.27 18.85 -7.90
C SER A 111 17.29 18.30 -6.49
N ALA A 112 16.60 17.20 -6.24
CA ALA A 112 16.64 16.51 -4.95
C ALA A 112 16.36 15.02 -5.05
N TYR A 113 16.96 14.31 -4.10
CA TYR A 113 16.76 12.89 -3.88
C TYR A 113 16.03 12.64 -2.55
N PHE A 114 15.04 11.77 -2.58
CA PHE A 114 14.18 11.44 -1.43
C PHE A 114 14.12 9.94 -1.21
N THR A 115 14.47 9.49 -0.02
CA THR A 115 14.27 8.10 0.41
C THR A 115 12.88 7.88 0.97
N GLY A 116 12.29 6.71 0.74
CA GLY A 116 10.95 6.34 1.23
C GLY A 116 9.81 7.11 0.55
N THR A 117 10.05 7.72 -0.62
CA THR A 117 9.07 8.57 -1.31
C THR A 117 8.55 7.89 -2.57
N THR A 118 7.23 7.76 -2.67
CA THR A 118 6.55 7.16 -3.81
C THR A 118 6.39 8.14 -4.98
N GLY A 119 6.11 7.62 -6.18
CA GLY A 119 5.86 8.44 -7.36
C GLY A 119 4.69 9.43 -7.18
N ASP A 120 3.64 9.05 -6.46
CA ASP A 120 2.48 9.92 -6.19
C ASP A 120 2.87 11.08 -5.28
N THR A 121 3.71 10.83 -4.28
CA THR A 121 4.25 11.90 -3.42
C THR A 121 5.13 12.87 -4.21
N LEU A 122 6.01 12.36 -5.08
CA LEU A 122 6.83 13.18 -5.97
C LEU A 122 5.96 14.05 -6.89
N ARG A 123 4.86 13.51 -7.39
CA ARG A 123 3.91 14.26 -8.22
C ARG A 123 3.30 15.43 -7.45
N GLY A 124 2.83 15.19 -6.22
CA GLY A 124 2.30 16.25 -5.35
C GLY A 124 3.32 17.34 -5.05
N MET A 125 4.61 16.97 -4.86
CA MET A 125 5.71 17.92 -4.70
C MET A 125 5.93 18.75 -5.97
N CYS A 126 5.93 18.12 -7.14
CA CYS A 126 6.05 18.81 -8.44
C CYS A 126 4.91 19.80 -8.68
N ASP A 127 3.67 19.41 -8.33
CA ASP A 127 2.51 20.30 -8.43
C ASP A 127 2.67 21.52 -7.50
N SER A 128 3.10 21.30 -6.25
CA SER A 128 3.36 22.38 -5.29
C SER A 128 4.46 23.32 -5.75
N ILE A 129 5.54 22.79 -6.35
CA ILE A 129 6.61 23.59 -6.94
C ILE A 129 6.07 24.48 -8.06
N ARG A 130 5.31 23.90 -8.97
CA ARG A 130 4.77 24.61 -10.13
C ARG A 130 3.81 25.72 -9.72
N ASP A 131 2.99 25.49 -8.69
CA ASP A 131 1.99 26.44 -8.23
C ASP A 131 2.59 27.58 -7.41
N LYS A 132 3.66 27.34 -6.65
CA LYS A 132 4.33 28.34 -5.81
C LYS A 132 5.40 29.16 -6.54
N ALA A 133 5.94 28.65 -7.64
CA ALA A 133 7.06 29.28 -8.33
C ALA A 133 6.65 30.54 -9.10
N VAL A 134 7.19 31.67 -8.71
CA VAL A 134 6.98 32.99 -9.35
C VAL A 134 7.94 33.22 -10.52
N ASN A 135 9.10 32.54 -10.52
CA ASN A 135 10.15 32.63 -11.54
C ASN A 135 10.11 31.40 -12.47
N PRO A 136 10.75 31.42 -13.66
CA PRO A 136 10.95 30.24 -14.46
C PRO A 136 11.68 29.14 -13.68
N VAL A 137 11.08 27.95 -13.56
CA VAL A 137 11.61 26.85 -12.73
C VAL A 137 11.52 25.52 -13.45
N VAL A 138 12.61 24.76 -13.32
CA VAL A 138 12.68 23.32 -13.59
C VAL A 138 13.05 22.60 -12.29
N ALA A 139 12.30 21.60 -11.91
CA ALA A 139 12.67 20.75 -10.78
C ALA A 139 12.74 19.28 -11.21
N VAL A 140 13.83 18.62 -10.78
CA VAL A 140 14.10 17.20 -10.98
C VAL A 140 14.11 16.53 -9.61
N LEU A 141 13.10 15.74 -9.32
CA LEU A 141 12.95 15.05 -8.05
C LEU A 141 13.10 13.55 -8.29
N VAL A 142 13.97 12.91 -7.52
CA VAL A 142 14.15 11.45 -7.54
C VAL A 142 13.70 10.88 -6.21
N GLY A 143 12.88 9.87 -6.24
CA GLY A 143 12.41 9.16 -5.05
C GLY A 143 12.70 7.69 -5.13
N LYS A 144 13.18 7.12 -4.02
CA LYS A 144 13.34 5.67 -3.84
C LYS A 144 12.33 5.19 -2.81
N ALA A 145 11.45 4.29 -3.23
CA ALA A 145 10.50 3.60 -2.34
C ALA A 145 10.64 2.09 -2.56
N GLU A 146 11.03 1.38 -1.51
CA GLU A 146 11.39 -0.05 -1.59
C GLU A 146 12.46 -0.27 -2.67
N ASP A 147 12.17 -1.10 -3.68
CA ASP A 147 13.08 -1.42 -4.78
C ASP A 147 12.80 -0.58 -6.04
N LYS A 148 11.97 0.45 -5.95
CA LYS A 148 11.61 1.30 -7.10
C LYS A 148 12.20 2.69 -6.97
N ILE A 149 12.95 3.07 -8.00
CA ILE A 149 13.47 4.43 -8.14
C ILE A 149 12.63 5.13 -9.20
N THR A 150 12.06 6.26 -8.84
CA THR A 150 11.20 7.05 -9.70
C THR A 150 11.74 8.49 -9.79
N MET A 151 11.90 8.99 -10.99
CA MET A 151 12.23 10.39 -11.26
C MET A 151 10.96 11.12 -11.72
N ALA A 152 10.75 12.31 -11.19
CA ALA A 152 9.71 13.23 -11.61
C ALA A 152 10.35 14.57 -12.01
N VAL A 153 9.96 15.10 -13.15
CA VAL A 153 10.42 16.41 -13.64
C VAL A 153 9.20 17.29 -13.83
N THR A 154 9.29 18.51 -13.31
CA THR A 154 8.28 19.54 -13.53
C THR A 154 8.91 20.81 -14.12
N VAL A 155 8.17 21.45 -15.00
CA VAL A 155 8.53 22.69 -15.68
C VAL A 155 7.33 23.64 -15.60
N ASN A 156 7.48 24.81 -14.95
CA ASN A 156 6.38 25.75 -14.86
C ASN A 156 6.14 26.49 -16.20
N LYS A 157 5.03 27.21 -16.32
CA LYS A 157 4.64 27.88 -17.56
C LYS A 157 5.71 28.85 -18.09
N LEU A 158 6.34 29.61 -17.19
CA LEU A 158 7.38 30.57 -17.55
C LEU A 158 8.64 29.91 -18.12
N ALA A 159 9.00 28.73 -17.62
CA ALA A 159 10.12 27.96 -18.16
C ALA A 159 9.72 27.24 -19.49
N GLN A 160 8.46 26.87 -19.67
CA GLN A 160 7.96 26.33 -20.96
C GLN A 160 8.00 27.39 -22.08
N GLU A 161 7.70 28.66 -21.77
CA GLU A 161 7.82 29.78 -22.73
C GLU A 161 9.26 29.98 -23.22
N LYS A 162 10.24 29.59 -22.41
CA LYS A 162 11.67 29.54 -22.79
C LYS A 162 12.05 28.27 -23.58
N GLY A 163 11.08 27.41 -23.92
CA GLY A 163 11.29 26.23 -24.74
C GLY A 163 11.57 24.92 -23.97
N LEU A 164 11.58 24.97 -22.63
CA LEU A 164 11.83 23.78 -21.80
C LEU A 164 10.58 22.91 -21.70
N LYS A 165 10.75 21.60 -21.79
CA LYS A 165 9.64 20.62 -21.72
C LYS A 165 10.03 19.46 -20.82
N ALA A 166 9.25 19.19 -19.79
CA ALA A 166 9.49 18.09 -18.84
C ALA A 166 9.60 16.73 -19.51
N GLY A 167 8.78 16.46 -20.54
CA GLY A 167 8.81 15.21 -21.27
C GLY A 167 10.11 14.98 -22.06
N VAL A 168 10.78 16.03 -22.54
CA VAL A 168 12.09 15.95 -23.22
C VAL A 168 13.17 15.69 -22.18
N LEU A 169 13.20 16.53 -21.10
CA LEU A 169 14.18 16.40 -20.02
C LEU A 169 14.14 15.01 -19.35
N VAL A 170 12.95 14.47 -19.10
CA VAL A 170 12.82 13.12 -18.52
C VAL A 170 13.39 12.06 -19.46
N LYS A 171 13.19 12.15 -20.77
CA LYS A 171 13.74 11.18 -21.74
C LYS A 171 15.27 11.20 -21.74
N GLU A 172 15.86 12.38 -21.75
CA GLU A 172 17.32 12.55 -21.75
C GLU A 172 17.93 12.05 -20.42
N LEU A 173 17.38 12.51 -19.29
CA LEU A 173 17.87 12.12 -17.96
C LEU A 173 17.65 10.63 -17.69
N SER A 174 16.50 10.06 -18.06
CA SER A 174 16.24 8.64 -17.87
C SER A 174 17.08 7.75 -18.75
N ALA A 175 17.53 8.21 -19.92
CA ALA A 175 18.47 7.46 -20.75
C ALA A 175 19.84 7.29 -20.09
N ILE A 176 20.31 8.29 -19.32
CA ILE A 176 21.57 8.24 -18.57
C ILE A 176 21.45 7.21 -17.44
N ALA A 177 20.32 7.15 -16.73
CA ALA A 177 20.11 6.26 -15.58
C ALA A 177 19.46 4.90 -15.97
N GLY A 178 19.59 4.47 -17.24
CA GLY A 178 19.08 3.18 -17.72
C GLY A 178 17.57 2.99 -17.61
N GLY A 179 16.82 4.08 -17.44
CA GLY A 179 15.38 4.10 -17.24
C GLY A 179 14.56 4.37 -18.50
N LYS A 180 13.25 4.39 -18.33
CA LYS A 180 12.31 4.82 -19.37
C LYS A 180 11.21 5.67 -18.77
N GLY A 181 10.86 6.76 -19.44
CA GLY A 181 9.82 7.65 -18.98
C GLY A 181 9.29 8.56 -20.05
N GLY A 182 8.37 9.40 -19.69
CA GLY A 182 7.76 10.40 -20.53
C GLY A 182 6.63 11.13 -19.81
N GLY A 183 6.02 12.08 -20.50
CA GLY A 183 4.93 12.84 -19.94
C GLY A 183 4.59 14.06 -20.78
N LYS A 184 3.87 14.99 -20.16
CA LYS A 184 3.45 16.26 -20.73
C LYS A 184 4.58 17.30 -20.69
N PRO A 185 4.43 18.45 -21.37
CA PRO A 185 5.44 19.52 -21.30
C PRO A 185 5.64 20.11 -19.89
N ASP A 186 4.63 20.10 -19.06
CA ASP A 186 4.64 20.63 -17.70
C ASP A 186 5.09 19.62 -16.64
N PHE A 187 4.86 18.31 -16.88
CA PHE A 187 5.16 17.25 -15.94
C PHE A 187 5.46 15.93 -16.65
N ALA A 188 6.50 15.25 -16.23
CA ALA A 188 6.86 13.93 -16.74
C ALA A 188 7.51 13.06 -15.65
N MET A 189 7.41 11.76 -15.79
CA MET A 189 7.99 10.78 -14.86
C MET A 189 8.72 9.67 -15.60
N ALA A 190 9.71 9.10 -14.94
CA ALA A 190 10.44 7.92 -15.39
C ALA A 190 10.69 6.95 -14.24
N GLY A 191 10.65 5.65 -14.54
CA GLY A 191 11.26 4.64 -13.68
C GLY A 191 12.73 4.50 -14.03
N LEU A 192 13.60 4.51 -13.02
CA LEU A 192 15.04 4.34 -13.17
C LEU A 192 15.45 2.94 -12.72
N LYS A 193 16.57 2.45 -13.26
CA LYS A 193 17.16 1.16 -12.85
C LYS A 193 18.34 1.33 -11.91
N ASP A 194 19.10 2.42 -12.09
CA ASP A 194 20.29 2.75 -11.30
C ASP A 194 20.04 4.05 -10.52
N GLU A 195 20.72 4.18 -9.35
CA GLU A 195 20.72 5.37 -8.49
C GLU A 195 21.59 6.51 -9.03
#